data_55b634692335b24e29515f5541fa1ce9
#
_entry.id   55b634692335b24e29515f5541fa1ce9
#
_cell.length_a   1.000
_cell.length_b   1.000
_cell.length_c   1.000
_cell.angle_alpha   90.00
_cell.angle_beta   90.00
_cell.angle_gamma   90.00
#
_symmetry.space_group_name_H-M   'P 1'
#
loop_
_entity.id
_entity.type
_entity.pdbx_description
1 polymer ?
#
loop_
_entity_poly.entity_id
_entity_poly.type
_entity_poly.pdbx_seq_one_letter_code
_entity_poly.pdbx_strand_id
1 'polypeptide(L)'
;MAEKKIVYVDMDNVLVDFPSGIAKLSHDLRLKYKDDLDETPGIFSLMEPMPNAIESFNRLSQHFDTYILSTAPWLNHSAWSVKLLWVQRHFGIGSETEAYKRLIISHHKNLNKGD
;
A
#
# COMPACT_ATOMS: atom_id res chain seq x y z
N MET A 1 -3.26 2.06 31.42
CA MET A 1 -2.61 2.61 30.22
C MET A 1 -3.67 3.07 29.24
N ALA A 2 -3.45 4.21 28.66
CA ALA A 2 -4.37 4.70 27.63
C ALA A 2 -4.22 3.86 26.36
N GLU A 3 -5.34 3.53 25.74
CA GLU A 3 -5.34 2.88 24.45
C GLU A 3 -4.81 3.83 23.37
N LYS A 4 -4.05 3.29 22.44
CA LYS A 4 -3.61 4.05 21.30
C LYS A 4 -4.77 4.28 20.34
N LYS A 5 -4.86 5.46 19.77
CA LYS A 5 -5.85 5.79 18.75
C LYS A 5 -5.55 5.05 17.46
N ILE A 6 -6.58 4.64 16.76
CA ILE A 6 -6.46 3.95 15.49
C ILE A 6 -6.25 4.96 14.37
N VAL A 7 -5.16 4.80 13.61
CA VAL A 7 -4.83 5.65 12.46
C VAL A 7 -4.66 4.77 11.24
N TYR A 8 -5.32 5.14 10.15
CA TYR A 8 -5.15 4.49 8.86
C TYR A 8 -4.25 5.33 7.96
N VAL A 9 -3.26 4.68 7.37
CA VAL A 9 -2.33 5.31 6.43
C VAL A 9 -2.64 4.77 5.03
N ASP A 10 -2.89 5.65 4.09
CA ASP A 10 -3.12 5.27 2.70
C ASP A 10 -1.83 4.70 2.10
N MET A 11 -1.97 3.85 1.10
CA MET A 11 -0.84 3.19 0.46
C MET A 11 -0.39 3.96 -0.80
N ASP A 12 -1.26 4.09 -1.80
CA ASP A 12 -0.90 4.71 -3.07
C ASP A 12 -0.62 6.21 -2.92
N ASN A 13 0.53 6.66 -3.39
CA ASN A 13 1.02 8.03 -3.33
C ASN A 13 1.21 8.59 -1.90
N VAL A 14 1.17 7.73 -0.91
CA VAL A 14 1.51 8.05 0.49
C VAL A 14 2.71 7.21 0.93
N LEU A 15 2.56 5.88 0.94
CA LEU A 15 3.67 4.96 1.20
C LEU A 15 4.36 4.55 -0.09
N VAL A 16 3.61 4.45 -1.18
CA VAL A 16 4.02 3.90 -2.47
C VAL A 16 4.03 4.99 -3.52
N ASP A 17 5.14 5.09 -4.24
CA ASP A 17 5.28 6.01 -5.38
C ASP A 17 4.66 5.36 -6.62
N PHE A 18 3.39 5.64 -6.88
CA PHE A 18 2.67 5.08 -8.02
C PHE A 18 3.33 5.44 -9.37
N PRO A 19 3.74 6.70 -9.62
CA PRO A 19 4.44 7.03 -10.86
C PRO A 19 5.71 6.23 -11.11
N SER A 20 6.41 5.77 -10.06
CA SER A 20 7.62 4.96 -10.24
C SER A 20 7.31 3.62 -10.90
N GLY A 21 6.15 3.04 -10.62
CA GLY A 21 5.70 1.81 -11.28
C GLY A 21 5.36 2.06 -12.74
N ILE A 22 4.67 3.16 -13.04
CA ILE A 22 4.33 3.54 -14.41
C ILE A 22 5.60 3.71 -15.24
N ALA A 23 6.63 4.34 -14.69
CA ALA A 23 7.89 4.57 -15.37
C ALA A 23 8.59 3.27 -15.78
N LYS A 24 8.32 2.17 -15.09
CA LYS A 24 8.91 0.85 -15.37
C LYS A 24 8.09 0.01 -16.36
N LEU A 25 6.90 0.48 -16.75
CA LEU A 25 6.08 -0.24 -17.74
C LEU A 25 6.63 -0.12 -19.15
N SER A 26 6.43 -1.17 -19.96
CA SER A 26 6.71 -1.12 -21.39
C SER A 26 5.75 -0.12 -22.08
N HIS A 27 6.17 0.36 -23.25
CA HIS A 27 5.33 1.27 -24.05
C HIS A 27 3.97 0.62 -24.38
N ASP A 28 3.97 -0.66 -24.76
CA ASP A 28 2.75 -1.36 -25.13
C ASP A 28 1.76 -1.47 -23.97
N LEU A 29 2.24 -1.75 -22.76
CA LEU A 29 1.40 -1.82 -21.57
C LEU A 29 0.85 -0.44 -21.19
N ARG A 30 1.66 0.62 -21.33
CA ARG A 30 1.17 1.98 -21.08
C ARG A 30 0.05 2.36 -22.03
N LEU A 31 0.16 1.98 -23.29
CA LEU A 31 -0.89 2.24 -24.27
C LEU A 31 -2.15 1.43 -23.98
N LYS A 32 -1.99 0.13 -23.68
CA LYS A 32 -3.11 -0.76 -23.43
C LYS A 32 -3.95 -0.30 -22.24
N TYR A 33 -3.31 0.15 -21.18
CA TYR A 33 -3.96 0.53 -19.92
C TYR A 33 -3.95 2.03 -19.66
N LYS A 34 -3.76 2.86 -20.68
CA LYS A 34 -3.54 4.31 -20.53
C LYS A 34 -4.59 5.05 -19.72
N ASP A 35 -5.83 4.59 -19.74
CA ASP A 35 -6.94 5.22 -19.01
C ASP A 35 -7.15 4.62 -17.62
N ASP A 36 -6.58 3.45 -17.38
CA ASP A 36 -6.74 2.69 -16.12
C ASP A 36 -5.42 1.99 -15.79
N LEU A 37 -4.38 2.76 -15.51
CA LEU A 37 -3.03 2.22 -15.26
C LEU A 37 -2.97 1.30 -14.05
N ASP A 38 -3.83 1.49 -13.06
CA ASP A 38 -3.93 0.64 -11.89
C ASP A 38 -4.45 -0.76 -12.19
N GLU A 39 -5.08 -0.95 -13.36
CA GLU A 39 -5.53 -2.27 -13.83
C GLU A 39 -4.42 -3.07 -14.51
N THR A 40 -3.24 -2.49 -14.73
CA THR A 40 -2.11 -3.18 -15.33
C THR A 40 -1.65 -4.33 -14.42
N PRO A 41 -1.69 -5.60 -14.91
CA PRO A 41 -1.24 -6.72 -14.08
C PRO A 41 0.19 -6.53 -13.59
N GLY A 42 0.38 -6.71 -12.27
CA GLY A 42 1.70 -6.64 -11.64
C GLY A 42 2.27 -5.24 -11.44
N ILE A 43 1.53 -4.17 -11.79
CA ILE A 43 2.06 -2.80 -11.69
C ILE A 43 2.52 -2.46 -10.27
N PHE A 44 1.80 -2.90 -9.26
CA PHE A 44 2.15 -2.58 -7.87
C PHE A 44 3.47 -3.19 -7.42
N SER A 45 3.93 -4.28 -8.07
CA SER A 45 5.23 -4.88 -7.77
C SER A 45 6.40 -4.04 -8.27
N LEU A 46 6.15 -3.13 -9.20
CA LEU A 46 7.18 -2.27 -9.81
C LEU A 46 7.41 -0.98 -9.05
N MET A 47 6.54 -0.66 -8.11
CA MET A 47 6.57 0.62 -7.41
C MET A 47 7.60 0.67 -6.30
N GLU A 48 8.25 1.82 -6.17
CA GLU A 48 9.17 2.10 -5.08
C GLU A 48 8.45 2.78 -3.91
N PRO A 49 8.97 2.67 -2.67
CA PRO A 49 8.40 3.46 -1.57
C PRO A 49 8.64 4.95 -1.78
N MET A 50 7.70 5.75 -1.26
CA MET A 50 7.92 7.19 -1.18
C MET A 50 9.11 7.46 -0.24
N PRO A 51 9.88 8.55 -0.46
CA PRO A 51 11.00 8.88 0.41
C PRO A 51 10.56 8.98 1.87
N ASN A 52 11.27 8.31 2.76
CA ASN A 52 11.03 8.27 4.21
C ASN A 52 9.68 7.68 4.64
N ALA A 53 8.91 7.07 3.73
CA ALA A 53 7.58 6.56 4.05
C ALA A 53 7.61 5.41 5.05
N ILE A 54 8.51 4.44 4.85
CA ILE A 54 8.64 3.29 5.75
C ILE A 54 9.04 3.75 7.15
N GLU A 55 10.03 4.61 7.23
CA GLU A 55 10.52 5.15 8.50
C GLU A 55 9.43 5.95 9.21
N SER A 56 8.70 6.78 8.49
CA SER A 56 7.61 7.59 9.04
C SER A 56 6.47 6.72 9.57
N PHE A 57 6.11 5.66 8.86
CA PHE A 57 5.10 4.69 9.33
C PHE A 57 5.55 4.05 10.64
N ASN A 58 6.80 3.61 10.71
CA ASN A 58 7.33 2.96 11.91
C ASN A 58 7.34 3.93 13.11
N ARG A 59 7.68 5.19 12.90
CA ARG A 59 7.63 6.22 13.95
C ARG A 59 6.20 6.48 14.40
N LEU A 60 5.26 6.58 13.46
CA LEU A 60 3.85 6.78 13.78
C LEU A 60 3.30 5.63 14.62
N SER A 61 3.73 4.41 14.33
CA SER A 61 3.30 3.20 15.04
C SER A 61 3.74 3.16 16.51
N GLN A 62 4.72 3.97 16.90
CA GLN A 62 5.13 4.10 18.30
C GLN A 62 4.06 4.83 19.14
N HIS A 63 3.28 5.69 18.51
CA HIS A 63 2.32 6.56 19.19
C HIS A 63 0.86 6.20 18.91
N PHE A 64 0.60 5.50 17.82
CA PHE A 64 -0.75 5.16 17.37
C PHE A 64 -0.85 3.69 17.02
N ASP A 65 -2.07 3.16 17.07
CA ASP A 65 -2.39 1.85 16.54
C ASP A 65 -2.60 2.02 15.04
N THR A 66 -1.53 1.84 14.26
CA THR A 66 -1.43 2.27 12.87
C THR A 66 -1.63 1.10 11.93
N TYR A 67 -2.50 1.27 10.96
CA TYR A 67 -2.79 0.29 9.91
C TYR A 67 -2.57 0.92 8.55
N ILE A 68 -2.20 0.09 7.57
CA ILE A 68 -2.20 0.48 6.16
C ILE A 68 -3.58 0.15 5.62
N LEU A 69 -4.27 1.14 5.05
CA LEU A 69 -5.60 0.95 4.47
C LEU A 69 -5.55 1.32 2.98
N SER A 70 -5.79 0.34 2.14
CA SER A 70 -5.70 0.49 0.69
C SER A 70 -6.95 -0.05 0.00
N THR A 71 -7.17 0.38 -1.22
CA THR A 71 -8.13 -0.24 -2.12
C THR A 71 -7.38 -1.04 -3.18
N ALA A 72 -8.08 -1.94 -3.86
CA ALA A 72 -7.55 -2.64 -5.02
C ALA A 72 -8.57 -2.59 -6.15
N PRO A 73 -8.12 -2.39 -7.41
CA PRO A 73 -9.03 -2.34 -8.55
C PRO A 73 -9.74 -3.68 -8.74
N TRP A 74 -11.03 -3.60 -9.09
CA TRP A 74 -11.84 -4.80 -9.32
C TRP A 74 -11.28 -5.69 -10.42
N LEU A 75 -10.75 -5.09 -11.50
CA LEU A 75 -10.27 -5.81 -12.68
C LEU A 75 -8.80 -6.21 -12.61
N ASN A 76 -8.10 -5.93 -11.50
CA ASN A 76 -6.70 -6.33 -11.31
C ASN A 76 -6.57 -7.18 -10.06
N HIS A 77 -6.84 -8.49 -10.19
CA HIS A 77 -6.73 -9.40 -9.05
C HIS A 77 -5.31 -9.50 -8.49
N SER A 78 -4.29 -9.26 -9.33
CA SER A 78 -2.90 -9.26 -8.86
C SER A 78 -2.62 -8.15 -7.83
N ALA A 79 -3.38 -7.06 -7.86
CA ALA A 79 -3.19 -5.95 -6.92
C ALA A 79 -3.38 -6.40 -5.47
N TRP A 80 -4.26 -7.37 -5.21
CA TRP A 80 -4.51 -7.87 -3.86
C TRP A 80 -3.29 -8.58 -3.29
N SER A 81 -2.77 -9.56 -4.01
CA SER A 81 -1.59 -10.32 -3.57
C SER A 81 -0.31 -9.49 -3.63
N VAL A 82 -0.16 -8.68 -4.67
CA VAL A 82 1.06 -7.88 -4.88
C VAL A 82 1.18 -6.76 -3.84
N LYS A 83 0.08 -6.15 -3.41
CA LYS A 83 0.13 -5.16 -2.33
C LYS A 83 0.59 -5.78 -1.02
N LEU A 84 0.13 -6.99 -0.71
CA LEU A 84 0.62 -7.71 0.46
C LEU A 84 2.13 -8.00 0.32
N LEU A 85 2.55 -8.51 -0.83
CA LEU A 85 3.97 -8.81 -1.07
C LEU A 85 4.83 -7.54 -0.97
N TRP A 86 4.33 -6.42 -1.46
CA TRP A 86 5.03 -5.14 -1.37
C TRP A 86 5.28 -4.73 0.09
N VAL A 87 4.25 -4.84 0.92
CA VAL A 87 4.37 -4.53 2.35
C VAL A 87 5.38 -5.46 3.03
N GLN A 88 5.30 -6.75 2.75
CA GLN A 88 6.25 -7.73 3.31
C GLN A 88 7.68 -7.46 2.86
N ARG A 89 7.88 -7.06 1.61
CA ARG A 89 9.19 -6.77 1.06
C ARG A 89 9.84 -5.55 1.70
N HIS A 90 9.07 -4.48 1.90
CA HIS A 90 9.61 -3.19 2.34
C HIS A 90 9.56 -2.99 3.86
N PHE A 91 8.61 -3.60 4.55
CA PHE A 91 8.50 -3.52 6.02
C PHE A 91 9.09 -4.73 6.73
N GLY A 92 9.08 -5.89 6.09
CA GLY A 92 9.48 -7.16 6.67
C GLY A 92 8.28 -8.09 6.87
N ILE A 93 8.56 -9.38 7.01
CA ILE A 93 7.53 -10.43 7.06
C ILE A 93 7.25 -10.92 8.49
N GLY A 94 8.16 -10.67 9.43
CA GLY A 94 8.06 -11.20 10.78
C GLY A 94 7.21 -10.37 11.72
N SER A 95 6.83 -10.98 12.84
CA SER A 95 5.98 -10.34 13.85
C SER A 95 6.65 -9.16 14.56
N GLU A 96 7.95 -8.99 14.38
CA GLU A 96 8.72 -7.87 14.95
C GLU A 96 8.53 -6.57 14.17
N THR A 97 7.96 -6.62 12.98
CA THR A 97 7.76 -5.42 12.16
C THR A 97 6.45 -4.70 12.55
N GLU A 98 6.45 -3.37 12.41
CA GLU A 98 5.29 -2.55 12.76
C GLU A 98 4.09 -2.79 11.84
N ALA A 99 4.33 -3.28 10.62
CA ALA A 99 3.26 -3.54 9.66
C ALA A 99 2.68 -4.96 9.74
N TYR A 100 3.18 -5.80 10.65
CA TYR A 100 2.74 -7.19 10.77
C TYR A 100 1.23 -7.28 11.04
N LYS A 101 0.51 -7.95 10.12
CA LYS A 101 -0.96 -8.11 10.17
C LYS A 101 -1.73 -6.79 10.23
N ARG A 102 -1.15 -5.71 9.68
CA ARG A 102 -1.75 -4.38 9.72
C ARG A 102 -2.05 -3.82 8.33
N LEU A 103 -2.23 -4.69 7.35
CA LEU A 103 -2.67 -4.32 6.00
C LEU A 103 -4.14 -4.65 5.83
N ILE A 104 -4.94 -3.64 5.49
CA ILE A 104 -6.35 -3.78 5.15
C ILE A 104 -6.53 -3.38 3.69
N ILE A 105 -7.07 -4.28 2.88
CA ILE A 105 -7.41 -4.00 1.48
C ILE A 105 -8.92 -4.16 1.34
N SER A 106 -9.57 -3.11 0.85
CA SER A 106 -11.03 -3.07 0.77
C SER A 106 -11.47 -2.25 -0.42
N HIS A 107 -12.59 -2.62 -1.05
CA HIS A 107 -13.23 -1.76 -2.05
C HIS A 107 -13.91 -0.55 -1.43
N HIS A 108 -14.15 -0.57 -0.13
CA HIS A 108 -14.92 0.44 0.59
C HIS A 108 -14.19 0.89 1.84
N LYS A 109 -13.23 1.81 1.68
CA LYS A 109 -12.43 2.32 2.81
C LYS A 109 -13.31 2.94 3.92
N ASN A 110 -14.44 3.52 3.52
CA ASN A 110 -15.36 4.17 4.45
C ASN A 110 -16.00 3.23 5.47
N LEU A 111 -15.91 1.91 5.26
CA LEU A 111 -16.41 0.93 6.22
C LEU A 111 -15.47 0.72 7.40
N ASN A 112 -14.23 1.17 7.29
CA ASN A 112 -13.25 1.12 8.35
C ASN A 112 -13.26 2.43 9.12
N LYS A 113 -13.39 2.33 10.44
CA LYS A 113 -13.49 3.50 11.33
C LYS A 113 -12.23 3.65 12.15
N GLY A 114 -11.56 4.79 11.99
CA GLY A 114 -10.43 5.17 12.84
C GLY A 114 -10.82 6.28 13.81
N ASP A 115 -9.84 6.78 14.47
CA ASP A 115 -10.01 7.91 15.41
C ASP A 115 -9.64 9.26 14.80
#